data_d4d5c75c90bb52aec8043941f9f80301
#
_entry.id   d4d5c75c90bb52aec8043941f9f80301
#
_cell.length_a   1.000
_cell.length_b   1.000
_cell.length_c   1.000
_cell.angle_alpha   90.00
_cell.angle_beta   90.00
_cell.angle_gamma   90.00
#
_symmetry.space_group_name_H-M   'P 1'
#
loop_
_entity.id
_entity.type
_entity.pdbx_description
1 polymer ?
#
loop_
_entity_poly.entity_id
_entity_poly.type
_entity_poly.pdbx_seq_one_letter_code
_entity_poly.pdbx_strand_id
1 'polypeptide(L)'
;CEEMNISISKTIFSVGLVSIAACAIIPVGGSLAMLAELNGYIAANGYEQYTMEAMDLFKGRGMSLLVLILYTTFVGFRFAPEKPIGASKDSSELSKRVAHHEPLKRPQEIAAIAIFCLVSLCLIFNTPLNNVLAAIGGPNLAAWEISFIGAVATVATGVLSSKEACASMPIDLTLMVAGGLCMGSALANTGAGDLIGNAIASTASSLGNPYLIGALFYLIPFFLTQIMQNRTVMAIFAPIAILACKSMGADCTGPLLLVASACCTAFMTPMATPTVPMVMGIGGYDMKSNMKQSILPAILLSVANILWVMTIYPL
;
A
#
# COMPACT_ATOMS: atom_id res chain seq x y z
N CYS A 1 24.04 -13.63 -4.52
CA CYS A 1 24.80 -13.54 -3.23
C CYS A 1 25.88 -14.62 -3.16
N GLU A 2 25.56 -15.88 -3.46
CA GLU A 2 26.52 -16.98 -3.38
C GLU A 2 27.73 -16.77 -4.31
N GLU A 3 27.51 -16.37 -5.56
CA GLU A 3 28.59 -16.08 -6.52
C GLU A 3 29.51 -14.93 -6.08
N MET A 4 28.99 -13.98 -5.32
CA MET A 4 29.74 -12.83 -4.79
C MET A 4 30.27 -13.07 -3.37
N ASN A 5 30.04 -14.25 -2.80
CA ASN A 5 30.42 -14.62 -1.42
C ASN A 5 29.87 -13.64 -0.36
N ILE A 6 28.66 -13.10 -0.60
CA ILE A 6 27.96 -12.21 0.32
C ILE A 6 26.88 -13.00 1.06
N SER A 7 26.83 -12.90 2.38
CA SER A 7 25.80 -13.56 3.19
C SER A 7 24.40 -13.02 2.82
N ILE A 8 23.46 -13.92 2.55
CA ILE A 8 22.07 -13.61 2.24
C ILE A 8 21.44 -12.78 3.37
N SER A 9 21.82 -13.06 4.62
CA SER A 9 21.35 -12.30 5.79
C SER A 9 21.67 -10.81 5.73
N LYS A 10 22.66 -10.36 4.99
CA LYS A 10 22.99 -8.93 4.84
C LYS A 10 22.10 -8.18 3.85
N THR A 11 21.55 -8.87 2.87
CA THR A 11 20.84 -8.24 1.76
C THR A 11 19.33 -8.42 1.82
N ILE A 12 18.87 -9.57 2.33
CA ILE A 12 17.45 -9.95 2.28
C ILE A 12 16.55 -8.98 3.08
N PHE A 13 17.02 -8.42 4.18
CA PHE A 13 16.28 -7.44 4.94
C PHE A 13 16.00 -6.17 4.12
N SER A 14 17.02 -5.66 3.41
CA SER A 14 16.87 -4.49 2.54
C SER A 14 15.90 -4.75 1.38
N VAL A 15 15.93 -5.94 0.80
CA VAL A 15 14.99 -6.36 -0.25
C VAL A 15 13.55 -6.41 0.31
N GLY A 16 13.36 -7.03 1.47
CA GLY A 16 12.05 -7.09 2.13
C GLY A 16 11.52 -5.71 2.53
N LEU A 17 12.38 -4.86 3.08
CA LEU A 17 12.05 -3.49 3.45
C LEU A 17 11.55 -2.69 2.24
N VAL A 18 12.27 -2.74 1.11
CA VAL A 18 11.87 -2.07 -0.13
C VAL A 18 10.57 -2.66 -0.66
N SER A 19 10.42 -3.98 -0.68
CA SER A 19 9.19 -4.64 -1.14
C SER A 19 7.94 -4.21 -0.37
N ILE A 20 8.06 -4.00 0.94
CA ILE A 20 6.93 -3.57 1.79
C ILE A 20 6.71 -2.06 1.68
N ALA A 21 7.74 -1.26 1.92
CA ALA A 21 7.59 0.18 2.08
C ALA A 21 7.48 0.94 0.75
N ALA A 22 8.02 0.41 -0.36
CA ALA A 22 7.81 0.96 -1.70
C ALA A 22 6.46 0.53 -2.33
N CYS A 23 5.70 -0.35 -1.66
CA CYS A 23 4.37 -0.74 -2.10
C CYS A 23 3.48 0.49 -2.26
N ALA A 24 2.70 0.53 -3.34
CA ALA A 24 1.73 1.58 -3.65
C ALA A 24 2.34 3.02 -3.75
N ILE A 25 3.59 3.17 -4.16
CA ILE A 25 4.19 4.47 -4.50
C ILE A 25 4.01 4.76 -5.99
N ILE A 26 4.42 3.82 -6.85
CA ILE A 26 4.28 3.98 -8.29
C ILE A 26 2.83 3.67 -8.69
N PRO A 27 2.15 4.52 -9.49
CA PRO A 27 0.73 4.36 -9.81
C PRO A 27 0.48 3.20 -10.80
N VAL A 28 0.83 1.97 -10.41
CA VAL A 28 0.66 0.73 -11.18
C VAL A 28 0.17 -0.39 -10.26
N GLY A 29 -0.76 -1.19 -10.73
CA GLY A 29 -1.22 -2.40 -10.04
C GLY A 29 -1.79 -2.13 -8.64
N GLY A 30 -1.10 -2.58 -7.60
CA GLY A 30 -1.59 -2.49 -6.21
C GLY A 30 -1.80 -1.07 -5.69
N SER A 31 -1.12 -0.06 -6.26
CA SER A 31 -1.31 1.34 -5.87
C SER A 31 -2.66 1.88 -6.36
N LEU A 32 -3.10 1.46 -7.54
CA LEU A 32 -4.40 1.84 -8.08
C LEU A 32 -5.54 1.18 -7.30
N ALA A 33 -5.34 -0.06 -6.84
CA ALA A 33 -6.29 -0.71 -5.94
C ALA A 33 -6.40 0.02 -4.59
N MET A 34 -5.28 0.47 -4.03
CA MET A 34 -5.27 1.29 -2.81
C MET A 34 -5.95 2.64 -3.03
N LEU A 35 -5.68 3.29 -4.16
CA LEU A 35 -6.33 4.54 -4.53
C LEU A 35 -7.86 4.39 -4.64
N ALA A 36 -8.31 3.32 -5.31
CA ALA A 36 -9.74 3.03 -5.43
C ALA A 36 -10.39 2.78 -4.06
N GLU A 37 -9.69 2.10 -3.17
CA GLU A 37 -10.14 1.87 -1.79
C GLU A 37 -10.25 3.18 -1.00
N LEU A 38 -9.23 4.05 -1.04
CA LEU A 38 -9.26 5.35 -0.38
C LEU A 38 -10.36 6.26 -0.93
N ASN A 39 -10.51 6.33 -2.25
CA ASN A 39 -11.60 7.07 -2.89
C ASN A 39 -12.98 6.50 -2.55
N GLY A 40 -13.08 5.17 -2.38
CA GLY A 40 -14.28 4.52 -1.87
C GLY A 40 -14.67 5.01 -0.47
N TYR A 41 -13.69 5.14 0.44
CA TYR A 41 -13.94 5.71 1.77
C TYR A 41 -14.35 7.19 1.70
N ILE A 42 -13.73 7.99 0.82
CA ILE A 42 -14.09 9.41 0.60
C ILE A 42 -15.55 9.51 0.15
N ALA A 43 -15.95 8.75 -0.86
CA ALA A 43 -17.30 8.73 -1.39
C ALA A 43 -18.33 8.25 -0.35
N ALA A 44 -18.02 7.19 0.38
CA ALA A 44 -18.90 6.65 1.45
C ALA A 44 -19.17 7.64 2.57
N ASN A 45 -18.28 8.61 2.81
CA ASN A 45 -18.43 9.66 3.81
C ASN A 45 -18.94 11.00 3.24
N GLY A 46 -19.32 11.03 1.96
CA GLY A 46 -19.86 12.22 1.30
C GLY A 46 -18.86 13.37 1.24
N TYR A 47 -17.60 13.11 0.91
CA TYR A 47 -16.52 14.11 0.86
C TYR A 47 -15.81 14.10 -0.49
N GLU A 48 -16.55 13.83 -1.57
CA GLU A 48 -16.08 13.57 -2.95
C GLU A 48 -15.27 14.72 -3.56
N GLN A 49 -15.41 15.94 -3.04
CA GLN A 49 -14.63 17.10 -3.49
C GLN A 49 -13.11 16.93 -3.32
N TYR A 50 -12.66 15.98 -2.47
CA TYR A 50 -11.25 15.67 -2.23
C TYR A 50 -10.87 14.29 -2.78
N THR A 51 -11.52 13.84 -3.86
CA THR A 51 -11.15 12.61 -4.55
C THR A 51 -9.71 12.66 -5.01
N MET A 52 -8.94 11.64 -4.64
CA MET A 52 -7.51 11.57 -4.92
C MET A 52 -7.23 11.09 -6.34
N GLU A 53 -6.19 11.64 -6.97
CA GLU A 53 -5.67 11.20 -8.25
C GLU A 53 -4.55 10.14 -8.09
N ALA A 54 -4.27 9.40 -9.16
CA ALA A 54 -3.21 8.38 -9.15
C ALA A 54 -1.83 8.94 -8.80
N MET A 55 -1.56 10.18 -9.19
CA MET A 55 -0.28 10.85 -8.90
C MET A 55 -0.15 11.35 -7.46
N ASP A 56 -1.24 11.46 -6.69
CA ASP A 56 -1.17 11.91 -5.30
C ASP A 56 -0.45 10.90 -4.41
N LEU A 57 -0.64 9.60 -4.67
CA LEU A 57 0.13 8.55 -4.00
C LEU A 57 1.64 8.69 -4.27
N PHE A 58 2.01 8.98 -5.52
CA PHE A 58 3.41 9.17 -5.88
C PHE A 58 3.98 10.45 -5.25
N LYS A 59 3.27 11.57 -5.36
CA LYS A 59 3.69 12.85 -4.76
C LYS A 59 3.81 12.75 -3.25
N GLY A 60 2.81 12.17 -2.57
CA GLY A 60 2.78 12.06 -1.12
C GLY A 60 3.81 11.07 -0.58
N ARG A 61 4.02 9.94 -1.25
CA ARG A 61 4.89 8.86 -0.77
C ARG A 61 6.24 8.76 -1.47
N GLY A 62 6.49 9.57 -2.51
CA GLY A 62 7.73 9.55 -3.28
C GLY A 62 8.99 9.81 -2.44
N MET A 63 8.90 10.65 -1.40
CA MET A 63 10.00 10.87 -0.46
C MET A 63 10.38 9.58 0.27
N SER A 64 9.43 8.71 0.59
CA SER A 64 9.70 7.40 1.19
C SER A 64 10.59 6.54 0.30
N LEU A 65 10.36 6.56 -1.02
CA LEU A 65 11.20 5.82 -1.98
C LEU A 65 12.63 6.34 -1.97
N LEU A 66 12.81 7.65 -1.96
CA LEU A 66 14.14 8.28 -1.88
C LEU A 66 14.86 7.91 -0.59
N VAL A 67 14.18 8.01 0.55
CA VAL A 67 14.73 7.60 1.86
C VAL A 67 15.09 6.12 1.87
N LEU A 68 14.26 5.24 1.29
CA LEU A 68 14.55 3.81 1.16
C LEU A 68 15.80 3.54 0.33
N ILE A 69 15.94 4.19 -0.83
CA ILE A 69 17.10 4.03 -1.70
C ILE A 69 18.36 4.46 -0.95
N LEU A 70 18.35 5.62 -0.31
CA LEU A 70 19.49 6.11 0.47
C LEU A 70 19.82 5.18 1.65
N TYR A 71 18.81 4.76 2.39
CA TYR A 71 18.98 3.85 3.53
C TYR A 71 19.55 2.51 3.09
N THR A 72 18.97 1.86 2.09
CA THR A 72 19.40 0.53 1.65
C THR A 72 20.78 0.55 1.02
N THR A 73 21.13 1.63 0.31
CA THR A 73 22.43 1.76 -0.34
C THR A 73 23.57 2.05 0.65
N PHE A 74 23.35 2.92 1.62
CA PHE A 74 24.44 3.41 2.48
C PHE A 74 24.46 2.80 3.89
N VAL A 75 23.30 2.38 4.41
CA VAL A 75 23.12 2.05 5.82
C VAL A 75 22.66 0.62 6.02
N GLY A 76 21.74 0.13 5.22
CA GLY A 76 21.00 -1.12 5.44
C GLY A 76 21.90 -2.34 5.67
N PHE A 77 22.97 -2.48 4.90
CA PHE A 77 23.91 -3.60 5.02
C PHE A 77 24.80 -3.56 6.27
N ARG A 78 24.95 -2.38 6.90
CA ARG A 78 25.82 -2.23 8.08
C ARG A 78 25.18 -2.75 9.36
N PHE A 79 23.85 -2.67 9.46
CA PHE A 79 23.09 -3.10 10.64
C PHE A 79 22.55 -4.53 10.51
N ALA A 80 22.65 -5.13 9.33
CA ALA A 80 22.21 -6.50 9.10
C ALA A 80 23.14 -7.51 9.79
N PRO A 81 22.61 -8.48 10.57
CA PRO A 81 23.41 -9.50 11.22
C PRO A 81 24.07 -10.41 10.17
N GLU A 82 25.32 -10.74 10.38
CA GLU A 82 26.04 -11.67 9.54
C GLU A 82 25.83 -13.11 10.03
N LYS A 83 25.14 -13.92 9.24
CA LYS A 83 24.96 -15.35 9.52
C LYS A 83 25.66 -16.18 8.43
N PRO A 84 26.23 -17.34 8.76
CA PRO A 84 26.93 -18.16 7.79
C PRO A 84 26.00 -18.59 6.66
N ILE A 85 26.57 -18.67 5.44
CA ILE A 85 25.88 -19.15 4.23
C ILE A 85 25.40 -20.57 4.49
N GLY A 86 24.12 -20.85 4.28
CA GLY A 86 23.52 -22.18 4.49
C GLY A 86 22.72 -22.35 5.79
N ALA A 87 22.56 -21.30 6.61
CA ALA A 87 21.78 -21.37 7.84
C ALA A 87 20.24 -21.44 7.63
N SER A 88 19.72 -21.23 6.41
CA SER A 88 18.28 -21.29 6.13
C SER A 88 17.89 -22.61 5.47
N LYS A 89 17.17 -23.45 6.21
CA LYS A 89 16.58 -24.70 5.67
C LYS A 89 15.32 -24.47 4.83
N ASP A 90 14.72 -23.26 4.87
CA ASP A 90 13.41 -22.99 4.27
C ASP A 90 13.46 -22.54 2.80
N SER A 91 14.63 -22.23 2.26
CA SER A 91 14.77 -21.81 0.85
C SER A 91 14.37 -22.92 -0.15
N SER A 92 14.51 -24.19 0.23
CA SER A 92 14.15 -25.32 -0.62
C SER A 92 12.62 -25.56 -0.73
N GLU A 93 11.84 -25.22 0.29
CA GLU A 93 10.39 -25.37 0.26
C GLU A 93 9.72 -24.23 -0.52
N LEU A 94 10.25 -23.02 -0.43
CA LEU A 94 9.75 -21.88 -1.19
C LEU A 94 10.00 -22.04 -2.68
N SER A 95 11.19 -22.54 -3.05
CA SER A 95 11.56 -22.90 -4.43
C SER A 95 10.62 -23.98 -5.01
N LYS A 96 10.21 -24.96 -4.20
CA LYS A 96 9.25 -25.99 -4.62
C LYS A 96 7.83 -25.46 -4.84
N ARG A 97 7.39 -24.45 -4.09
CA ARG A 97 6.06 -23.81 -4.28
C ARG A 97 5.99 -22.96 -5.55
N VAL A 98 7.09 -22.32 -5.92
CA VAL A 98 7.19 -21.54 -7.17
C VAL A 98 7.31 -22.43 -8.41
N ALA A 99 7.86 -23.63 -8.28
CA ALA A 99 8.11 -24.56 -9.40
C ALA A 99 6.86 -25.33 -9.90
N HIS A 100 5.68 -25.15 -9.33
CA HIS A 100 4.48 -25.93 -9.67
C HIS A 100 3.53 -25.27 -10.69
N HIS A 101 3.93 -24.18 -11.34
CA HIS A 101 3.14 -23.64 -12.46
C HIS A 101 3.72 -24.12 -13.80
N GLU A 102 2.89 -24.80 -14.59
CA GLU A 102 3.25 -25.11 -15.97
C GLU A 102 3.54 -23.82 -16.73
N PRO A 103 4.64 -23.74 -17.50
CA PRO A 103 4.96 -22.55 -18.27
C PRO A 103 3.86 -22.30 -19.30
N LEU A 104 3.38 -21.06 -19.37
CA LEU A 104 2.42 -20.61 -20.38
C LEU A 104 3.00 -20.81 -21.78
N LYS A 105 2.14 -21.10 -22.75
CA LYS A 105 2.55 -21.11 -24.16
C LYS A 105 2.95 -19.70 -24.57
N ARG A 106 3.98 -19.55 -25.39
CA ARG A 106 4.47 -18.23 -25.86
C ARG A 106 3.40 -17.23 -26.28
N PRO A 107 2.33 -17.59 -27.06
CA PRO A 107 1.31 -16.62 -27.40
C PRO A 107 0.47 -16.15 -26.21
N GLN A 108 0.25 -17.01 -25.22
CA GLN A 108 -0.45 -16.67 -23.97
C GLN A 108 0.39 -15.76 -23.07
N GLU A 109 1.70 -16.00 -23.02
CA GLU A 109 2.65 -15.16 -22.28
C GLU A 109 2.69 -13.73 -22.88
N ILE A 110 2.78 -13.62 -24.19
CA ILE A 110 2.76 -12.33 -24.89
C ILE A 110 1.41 -11.62 -24.64
N ALA A 111 0.30 -12.35 -24.72
CA ALA A 111 -1.03 -11.79 -24.46
C ALA A 111 -1.14 -11.30 -23.01
N ALA A 112 -0.65 -12.04 -22.03
CA ALA A 112 -0.65 -11.65 -20.62
C ALA A 112 0.12 -10.34 -20.39
N ILE A 113 1.33 -10.24 -20.94
CA ILE A 113 2.17 -9.04 -20.83
C ILE A 113 1.51 -7.86 -21.55
N ALA A 114 0.96 -8.07 -22.74
CA ALA A 114 0.30 -7.02 -23.52
C ALA A 114 -0.94 -6.49 -22.79
N ILE A 115 -1.80 -7.36 -22.25
CA ILE A 115 -2.99 -6.96 -21.48
C ILE A 115 -2.54 -6.19 -20.22
N PHE A 116 -1.56 -6.69 -19.48
CA PHE A 116 -1.06 -6.03 -18.27
C PHE A 116 -0.52 -4.63 -18.59
N CYS A 117 0.32 -4.49 -19.62
CA CYS A 117 0.85 -3.20 -20.03
C CYS A 117 -0.24 -2.24 -20.49
N LEU A 118 -1.19 -2.73 -21.30
CA LEU A 118 -2.29 -1.91 -21.81
C LEU A 118 -3.18 -1.40 -20.69
N VAL A 119 -3.61 -2.27 -19.79
CA VAL A 119 -4.45 -1.90 -18.63
C VAL A 119 -3.70 -0.91 -17.73
N SER A 120 -2.42 -1.17 -17.44
CA SER A 120 -1.60 -0.27 -16.62
C SER A 120 -1.46 1.11 -17.26
N LEU A 121 -1.22 1.19 -18.58
CA LEU A 121 -1.16 2.46 -19.31
C LEU A 121 -2.50 3.19 -19.26
N CYS A 122 -3.62 2.49 -19.52
CA CYS A 122 -4.96 3.08 -19.46
C CYS A 122 -5.28 3.63 -18.05
N LEU A 123 -4.83 2.96 -16.99
CA LEU A 123 -5.04 3.40 -15.62
C LEU A 123 -4.16 4.60 -15.25
N ILE A 124 -2.89 4.61 -15.67
CA ILE A 124 -1.96 5.75 -15.44
C ILE A 124 -2.46 6.99 -16.19
N PHE A 125 -2.91 6.82 -17.42
CA PHE A 125 -3.38 7.89 -18.29
C PHE A 125 -4.92 7.96 -18.34
N ASN A 126 -5.61 7.64 -17.25
CA ASN A 126 -7.07 7.61 -17.21
C ASN A 126 -7.70 8.98 -17.58
N THR A 127 -7.18 10.08 -17.00
CA THR A 127 -7.68 11.42 -17.26
C THR A 127 -7.53 11.84 -18.74
N PRO A 128 -6.33 11.78 -19.38
CA PRO A 128 -6.22 12.08 -20.79
C PRO A 128 -6.98 11.09 -21.69
N LEU A 129 -7.09 9.81 -21.30
CA LEU A 129 -7.89 8.82 -22.03
C LEU A 129 -9.37 9.23 -22.07
N ASN A 130 -9.93 9.60 -20.93
CA ASN A 130 -11.32 10.04 -20.84
C ASN A 130 -11.58 11.35 -21.60
N ASN A 131 -10.61 12.28 -21.60
CA ASN A 131 -10.72 13.50 -22.40
C ASN A 131 -10.78 13.19 -23.92
N VAL A 132 -9.97 12.24 -24.39
CA VAL A 132 -10.01 11.79 -25.77
C VAL A 132 -11.31 11.05 -26.08
N LEU A 133 -11.77 10.16 -25.19
CA LEU A 133 -13.04 9.46 -25.36
C LEU A 133 -14.23 10.44 -25.41
N ALA A 134 -14.25 11.42 -24.52
CA ALA A 134 -15.29 12.46 -24.53
C ALA A 134 -15.30 13.28 -25.84
N ALA A 135 -14.13 13.57 -26.42
CA ALA A 135 -14.01 14.29 -27.68
C ALA A 135 -14.62 13.53 -28.89
N ILE A 136 -14.65 12.19 -28.80
CA ILE A 136 -15.25 11.32 -29.83
C ILE A 136 -16.66 10.83 -29.46
N GLY A 137 -17.26 11.38 -28.38
CA GLY A 137 -18.60 10.99 -27.91
C GLY A 137 -18.67 9.63 -27.25
N GLY A 138 -17.53 9.09 -26.79
CA GLY A 138 -17.43 7.82 -26.08
C GLY A 138 -17.77 7.93 -24.58
N PRO A 139 -17.99 6.79 -23.90
CA PRO A 139 -18.28 6.77 -22.48
C PRO A 139 -17.07 7.16 -21.64
N ASN A 140 -17.32 7.76 -20.50
CA ASN A 140 -16.29 8.00 -19.50
C ASN A 140 -15.98 6.68 -18.75
N LEU A 141 -14.73 6.21 -18.83
CA LEU A 141 -14.31 4.95 -18.23
C LEU A 141 -13.72 5.18 -16.84
N ALA A 142 -14.38 4.64 -15.84
CA ALA A 142 -13.83 4.61 -14.48
C ALA A 142 -12.68 3.60 -14.38
N ALA A 143 -11.79 3.78 -13.41
CA ALA A 143 -10.61 2.91 -13.21
C ALA A 143 -11.00 1.43 -12.99
N TRP A 144 -12.12 1.19 -12.30
CA TRP A 144 -12.62 -0.17 -12.06
C TRP A 144 -13.13 -0.85 -13.34
N GLU A 145 -13.71 -0.10 -14.28
CA GLU A 145 -14.18 -0.61 -15.58
C GLU A 145 -13.00 -1.04 -16.45
N ILE A 146 -11.94 -0.23 -16.50
CA ILE A 146 -10.70 -0.55 -17.21
C ILE A 146 -10.09 -1.85 -16.63
N SER A 147 -10.03 -1.98 -15.30
CA SER A 147 -9.52 -3.16 -14.64
C SER A 147 -10.39 -4.40 -14.91
N PHE A 148 -11.72 -4.24 -14.92
CA PHE A 148 -12.66 -5.31 -15.20
C PHE A 148 -12.56 -5.79 -16.67
N ILE A 149 -12.45 -4.85 -17.62
CA ILE A 149 -12.23 -5.19 -19.03
C ILE A 149 -10.91 -5.98 -19.19
N GLY A 150 -9.85 -5.56 -18.51
CA GLY A 150 -8.58 -6.29 -18.48
C GLY A 150 -8.71 -7.71 -17.93
N ALA A 151 -9.43 -7.89 -16.83
CA ALA A 151 -9.69 -9.21 -16.26
C ALA A 151 -10.50 -10.11 -17.22
N VAL A 152 -11.52 -9.58 -17.86
CA VAL A 152 -12.28 -10.31 -18.89
C VAL A 152 -11.39 -10.67 -20.09
N ALA A 153 -10.51 -9.75 -20.51
CA ALA A 153 -9.59 -10.00 -21.62
C ALA A 153 -8.62 -11.14 -21.33
N THR A 154 -8.13 -11.31 -20.09
CA THR A 154 -7.24 -12.43 -19.72
C THR A 154 -7.94 -13.78 -19.84
N VAL A 155 -9.23 -13.84 -19.54
CA VAL A 155 -10.04 -15.07 -19.71
C VAL A 155 -10.37 -15.30 -21.20
N ALA A 156 -10.78 -14.26 -21.92
CA ALA A 156 -11.14 -14.35 -23.33
C ALA A 156 -9.97 -14.76 -24.24
N THR A 157 -8.75 -14.34 -23.90
CA THR A 157 -7.52 -14.72 -24.61
C THR A 157 -6.97 -16.09 -24.20
N GLY A 158 -7.60 -16.75 -23.23
CA GLY A 158 -7.18 -18.06 -22.73
C GLY A 158 -5.88 -18.05 -21.92
N VAL A 159 -5.46 -16.89 -21.43
CA VAL A 159 -4.34 -16.75 -20.47
C VAL A 159 -4.69 -17.41 -19.15
N LEU A 160 -5.92 -17.22 -18.70
CA LEU A 160 -6.50 -17.89 -17.53
C LEU A 160 -7.80 -18.59 -17.91
N SER A 161 -8.03 -19.77 -17.36
CA SER A 161 -9.35 -20.38 -17.44
C SER A 161 -10.33 -19.62 -16.51
N SER A 162 -11.62 -19.68 -16.81
CA SER A 162 -12.66 -19.05 -15.97
C SER A 162 -12.62 -19.54 -14.52
N LYS A 163 -12.28 -20.83 -14.31
CA LYS A 163 -12.15 -21.41 -12.98
C LYS A 163 -10.95 -20.85 -12.21
N GLU A 164 -9.82 -20.71 -12.87
CA GLU A 164 -8.62 -20.10 -12.28
C GLU A 164 -8.83 -18.63 -11.99
N ALA A 165 -9.46 -17.88 -12.89
CA ALA A 165 -9.79 -16.48 -12.68
C ALA A 165 -10.69 -16.30 -11.45
N CYS A 166 -11.75 -17.11 -11.30
CA CYS A 166 -12.61 -17.07 -10.12
C CYS A 166 -11.86 -17.49 -8.83
N ALA A 167 -11.00 -18.51 -8.90
CA ALA A 167 -10.23 -18.97 -7.76
C ALA A 167 -9.15 -17.93 -7.33
N SER A 168 -8.69 -17.10 -8.25
CA SER A 168 -7.72 -16.03 -7.98
C SER A 168 -8.35 -14.76 -7.40
N MET A 169 -9.68 -14.67 -7.34
CA MET A 169 -10.35 -13.52 -6.72
C MET A 169 -10.11 -13.52 -5.21
N PRO A 170 -9.53 -12.44 -4.64
CA PRO A 170 -9.30 -12.35 -3.21
C PRO A 170 -10.58 -11.98 -2.47
N ILE A 171 -11.46 -12.96 -2.27
CA ILE A 171 -12.78 -12.77 -1.62
C ILE A 171 -12.62 -12.18 -0.22
N ASP A 172 -11.63 -12.64 0.55
CA ASP A 172 -11.33 -12.13 1.88
C ASP A 172 -11.03 -10.63 1.86
N LEU A 173 -10.23 -10.18 0.89
CA LEU A 173 -9.93 -8.77 0.69
C LEU A 173 -11.19 -7.98 0.31
N THR A 174 -12.01 -8.51 -0.59
CA THR A 174 -13.25 -7.86 -1.02
C THR A 174 -14.23 -7.69 0.14
N LEU A 175 -14.41 -8.73 0.96
CA LEU A 175 -15.26 -8.67 2.15
C LEU A 175 -14.72 -7.69 3.19
N MET A 176 -13.41 -7.64 3.38
CA MET A 176 -12.78 -6.72 4.31
C MET A 176 -12.96 -5.26 3.88
N VAL A 177 -12.79 -4.95 2.60
CA VAL A 177 -13.04 -3.60 2.05
C VAL A 177 -14.52 -3.23 2.18
N ALA A 178 -15.43 -4.14 1.81
CA ALA A 178 -16.87 -3.93 1.97
C ALA A 178 -17.24 -3.66 3.43
N GLY A 179 -16.72 -4.46 4.38
CA GLY A 179 -16.90 -4.24 5.82
C GLY A 179 -16.37 -2.88 6.29
N GLY A 180 -15.21 -2.45 5.79
CA GLY A 180 -14.64 -1.15 6.09
C GLY A 180 -15.50 0.01 5.58
N LEU A 181 -16.05 -0.11 4.36
CA LEU A 181 -16.99 0.87 3.79
C LEU A 181 -18.29 0.93 4.60
N CYS A 182 -18.84 -0.23 4.98
CA CYS A 182 -20.01 -0.30 5.85
C CYS A 182 -19.75 0.36 7.22
N MET A 183 -18.59 0.11 7.81
CA MET A 183 -18.20 0.74 9.08
C MET A 183 -18.06 2.26 8.94
N GLY A 184 -17.45 2.76 7.87
CA GLY A 184 -17.35 4.19 7.56
C GLY A 184 -18.73 4.83 7.44
N SER A 185 -19.64 4.21 6.68
CA SER A 185 -21.03 4.65 6.52
C SER A 185 -21.80 4.61 7.86
N ALA A 186 -21.59 3.56 8.68
CA ALA A 186 -22.22 3.48 10.00
C ALA A 186 -21.74 4.60 10.94
N LEU A 187 -20.44 4.89 10.96
CA LEU A 187 -19.87 6.01 11.74
C LEU A 187 -20.46 7.35 11.31
N ALA A 188 -20.59 7.58 9.99
CA ALA A 188 -21.20 8.81 9.48
C ALA A 188 -22.68 8.94 9.82
N ASN A 189 -23.46 7.85 9.70
CA ASN A 189 -24.91 7.87 9.88
C ASN A 189 -25.37 7.85 11.36
N THR A 190 -24.52 7.34 12.26
CA THR A 190 -24.85 7.23 13.70
C THR A 190 -24.45 8.47 14.51
N GLY A 191 -23.74 9.42 13.91
CA GLY A 191 -23.14 10.55 14.62
C GLY A 191 -21.90 10.19 15.46
N ALA A 192 -21.52 8.90 15.51
CA ALA A 192 -20.28 8.49 16.18
C ALA A 192 -19.05 9.10 15.50
N GLY A 193 -19.12 9.25 14.17
CA GLY A 193 -18.11 9.92 13.38
C GLY A 193 -17.91 11.38 13.80
N ASP A 194 -18.99 12.10 14.05
CA ASP A 194 -18.94 13.50 14.50
C ASP A 194 -18.32 13.62 15.89
N LEU A 195 -18.61 12.70 16.80
CA LEU A 195 -17.98 12.64 18.12
C LEU A 195 -16.46 12.44 18.02
N ILE A 196 -16.04 11.47 17.21
CA ILE A 196 -14.61 11.19 16.98
C ILE A 196 -13.95 12.36 16.26
N GLY A 197 -14.59 12.88 15.21
CA GLY A 197 -14.12 14.04 14.46
C GLY A 197 -13.92 15.27 15.33
N ASN A 198 -14.92 15.60 16.16
CA ASN A 198 -14.86 16.74 17.09
C ASN A 198 -13.79 16.54 18.18
N ALA A 199 -13.61 15.33 18.69
CA ALA A 199 -12.54 15.02 19.64
C ALA A 199 -11.15 15.22 19.02
N ILE A 200 -10.96 14.81 17.77
CA ILE A 200 -9.71 15.01 17.03
C ILE A 200 -9.54 16.51 16.71
N ALA A 201 -10.59 17.19 16.23
CA ALA A 201 -10.55 18.61 15.92
C ALA A 201 -10.23 19.47 17.15
N SER A 202 -10.79 19.15 18.32
CA SER A 202 -10.47 19.85 19.57
C SER A 202 -9.01 19.64 19.98
N THR A 203 -8.51 18.42 19.83
CA THR A 203 -7.09 18.08 20.06
C THR A 203 -6.20 18.81 19.06
N ALA A 204 -6.58 18.81 17.78
CA ALA A 204 -5.88 19.50 16.70
C ALA A 204 -5.80 21.02 16.96
N SER A 205 -6.92 21.64 17.36
CA SER A 205 -6.97 23.06 17.69
C SER A 205 -6.07 23.41 18.88
N SER A 206 -5.97 22.51 19.86
CA SER A 206 -5.06 22.69 21.01
C SER A 206 -3.59 22.53 20.64
N LEU A 207 -3.27 21.71 19.64
CA LEU A 207 -1.90 21.47 19.17
C LEU A 207 -1.38 22.63 18.31
N GLY A 208 -2.24 23.34 17.58
CA GLY A 208 -1.92 24.53 16.78
C GLY A 208 -0.87 24.29 15.68
N ASN A 209 -0.48 23.05 15.43
CA ASN A 209 0.57 22.68 14.49
C ASN A 209 0.12 21.52 13.59
N PRO A 210 0.00 21.74 12.26
CA PRO A 210 -0.42 20.71 11.30
C PRO A 210 0.44 19.45 11.33
N TYR A 211 1.74 19.58 11.57
CA TYR A 211 2.65 18.42 11.63
C TYR A 211 2.35 17.49 12.81
N LEU A 212 1.90 18.03 13.94
CA LEU A 212 1.51 17.20 15.09
C LEU A 212 0.21 16.44 14.81
N ILE A 213 -0.72 17.07 14.09
CA ILE A 213 -1.96 16.41 13.66
C ILE A 213 -1.62 15.30 12.66
N GLY A 214 -0.77 15.58 11.67
CA GLY A 214 -0.25 14.59 10.74
C GLY A 214 0.47 13.44 11.45
N ALA A 215 1.25 13.75 12.50
CA ALA A 215 1.92 12.73 13.30
C ALA A 215 0.93 11.77 13.99
N LEU A 216 -0.21 12.24 14.47
CA LEU A 216 -1.26 11.38 15.02
C LEU A 216 -1.82 10.41 13.97
N PHE A 217 -2.14 10.92 12.76
CA PHE A 217 -2.65 10.11 11.65
C PHE A 217 -1.61 9.17 11.05
N TYR A 218 -0.34 9.34 11.38
CA TYR A 218 0.71 8.40 11.00
C TYR A 218 1.05 7.43 12.12
N LEU A 219 1.38 7.92 13.33
CA LEU A 219 1.95 7.11 14.40
C LEU A 219 0.96 6.10 14.98
N ILE A 220 -0.32 6.48 15.15
CA ILE A 220 -1.31 5.55 15.69
C ILE A 220 -1.53 4.36 14.73
N PRO A 221 -1.83 4.56 13.43
CA PRO A 221 -1.89 3.48 12.47
C PRO A 221 -0.57 2.71 12.36
N PHE A 222 0.58 3.39 12.40
CA PHE A 222 1.89 2.76 12.33
C PHE A 222 2.11 1.73 13.44
N PHE A 223 1.80 2.04 14.69
CA PHE A 223 1.96 1.07 15.79
C PHE A 223 0.94 -0.06 15.69
N LEU A 224 -0.29 0.23 15.32
CA LEU A 224 -1.33 -0.79 15.18
C LEU A 224 -1.04 -1.75 14.03
N THR A 225 -0.52 -1.26 12.92
CA THR A 225 -0.19 -2.10 11.76
C THR A 225 0.97 -3.07 12.04
N GLN A 226 1.75 -2.88 13.10
CA GLN A 226 2.75 -3.87 13.50
C GLN A 226 2.10 -5.12 14.15
N ILE A 227 0.85 -5.02 14.63
CA ILE A 227 0.15 -6.10 15.32
C ILE A 227 -1.01 -6.62 14.46
N MET A 228 -1.65 -5.75 13.69
CA MET A 228 -2.81 -6.04 12.84
C MET A 228 -2.43 -5.99 11.36
N GLN A 229 -3.24 -6.61 10.51
CA GLN A 229 -3.08 -6.50 9.05
C GLN A 229 -3.22 -5.03 8.57
N ASN A 230 -2.37 -4.64 7.63
CA ASN A 230 -2.32 -3.28 7.07
C ASN A 230 -3.68 -2.80 6.55
N ARG A 231 -4.41 -3.68 5.83
CA ARG A 231 -5.73 -3.37 5.29
C ARG A 231 -6.77 -3.13 6.36
N THR A 232 -6.74 -3.90 7.45
CA THR A 232 -7.64 -3.72 8.58
C THR A 232 -7.41 -2.37 9.25
N VAL A 233 -6.16 -1.99 9.48
CA VAL A 233 -5.82 -0.69 10.07
C VAL A 233 -6.27 0.45 9.15
N MET A 234 -6.05 0.32 7.83
CA MET A 234 -6.47 1.32 6.85
C MET A 234 -8.00 1.46 6.82
N ALA A 235 -8.75 0.34 6.85
CA ALA A 235 -10.21 0.35 6.87
C ALA A 235 -10.80 1.03 8.12
N ILE A 236 -10.09 1.00 9.24
CA ILE A 236 -10.49 1.69 10.47
C ILE A 236 -10.12 3.18 10.41
N PHE A 237 -8.88 3.49 10.05
CA PHE A 237 -8.36 4.85 10.20
C PHE A 237 -8.66 5.79 9.03
N ALA A 238 -8.90 5.27 7.82
CA ALA A 238 -9.25 6.12 6.69
C ALA A 238 -10.60 6.84 6.89
N PRO A 239 -11.70 6.17 7.28
CA PRO A 239 -12.95 6.88 7.62
C PRO A 239 -12.77 7.88 8.77
N ILE A 240 -12.02 7.54 9.81
CA ILE A 240 -11.75 8.42 10.95
C ILE A 240 -11.02 9.68 10.48
N ALA A 241 -10.01 9.56 9.63
CA ALA A 241 -9.28 10.68 9.08
C ALA A 241 -10.19 11.60 8.25
N ILE A 242 -11.05 11.02 7.40
CA ILE A 242 -12.00 11.77 6.59
C ILE A 242 -12.97 12.55 7.47
N LEU A 243 -13.58 11.91 8.46
CA LEU A 243 -14.54 12.54 9.35
C LEU A 243 -13.89 13.64 10.21
N ALA A 244 -12.66 13.43 10.66
CA ALA A 244 -11.88 14.45 11.37
C ALA A 244 -11.62 15.68 10.48
N CYS A 245 -11.17 15.47 9.23
CA CYS A 245 -10.97 16.56 8.28
C CYS A 245 -12.27 17.27 7.95
N LYS A 246 -13.37 16.51 7.78
CA LYS A 246 -14.70 17.07 7.53
C LYS A 246 -15.16 17.98 8.67
N SER A 247 -14.93 17.60 9.93
CA SER A 247 -15.27 18.44 11.09
C SER A 247 -14.41 19.69 11.21
N MET A 248 -13.19 19.66 10.68
CA MET A 248 -12.28 20.82 10.62
C MET A 248 -12.50 21.68 9.36
N GLY A 249 -13.27 21.21 8.37
CA GLY A 249 -13.39 21.85 7.06
C GLY A 249 -12.10 21.81 6.24
N ALA A 250 -11.22 20.83 6.51
CA ALA A 250 -9.89 20.70 5.94
C ALA A 250 -9.80 19.62 4.84
N ASP A 251 -8.75 19.65 4.01
CA ASP A 251 -8.47 18.63 3.02
C ASP A 251 -8.07 17.30 3.70
N CYS A 252 -8.72 16.20 3.31
CA CYS A 252 -8.43 14.89 3.86
C CYS A 252 -7.30 14.15 3.13
N THR A 253 -6.79 14.67 2.02
CA THR A 253 -5.76 14.02 1.19
C THR A 253 -4.49 13.76 1.98
N GLY A 254 -3.98 14.76 2.71
CA GLY A 254 -2.78 14.62 3.55
C GLY A 254 -2.92 13.53 4.62
N PRO A 255 -3.91 13.61 5.51
CA PRO A 255 -4.16 12.58 6.52
C PRO A 255 -4.39 11.19 5.95
N LEU A 256 -5.11 11.04 4.84
CA LEU A 256 -5.29 9.75 4.17
C LEU A 256 -3.98 9.17 3.62
N LEU A 257 -3.14 10.01 3.01
CA LEU A 257 -1.80 9.61 2.57
C LEU A 257 -0.91 9.18 3.74
N LEU A 258 -1.04 9.82 4.91
CA LEU A 258 -0.32 9.45 6.12
C LEU A 258 -0.79 8.10 6.67
N VAL A 259 -2.09 7.86 6.75
CA VAL A 259 -2.66 6.56 7.13
C VAL A 259 -2.19 5.46 6.17
N ALA A 260 -2.29 5.68 4.87
CA ALA A 260 -1.83 4.74 3.85
C ALA A 260 -0.32 4.47 3.95
N SER A 261 0.48 5.52 4.18
CA SER A 261 1.93 5.41 4.35
C SER A 261 2.29 4.62 5.61
N ALA A 262 1.61 4.86 6.72
CA ALA A 262 1.78 4.12 7.96
C ALA A 262 1.51 2.62 7.76
N CYS A 263 0.40 2.27 7.08
CA CYS A 263 0.06 0.89 6.76
C CYS A 263 1.09 0.20 5.85
N CYS A 264 1.75 0.94 4.97
CA CYS A 264 2.81 0.41 4.12
C CYS A 264 4.20 0.36 4.79
N THR A 265 4.33 0.78 6.04
CA THR A 265 5.59 0.68 6.82
C THR A 265 5.56 -0.44 7.86
N ALA A 266 4.77 -1.46 7.64
CA ALA A 266 4.57 -2.60 8.53
C ALA A 266 5.62 -3.71 8.26
N PHE A 267 6.84 -3.50 8.71
CA PHE A 267 7.97 -4.43 8.52
C PHE A 267 8.70 -4.83 9.82
N MET A 268 8.25 -4.35 10.98
CA MET A 268 8.93 -4.61 12.24
C MET A 268 8.58 -5.99 12.81
N THR A 269 7.34 -6.43 12.63
CA THR A 269 6.85 -7.69 13.19
C THR A 269 6.35 -8.66 12.13
N PRO A 270 6.43 -9.97 12.37
CA PRO A 270 5.96 -10.98 11.42
C PRO A 270 4.43 -11.05 11.30
N MET A 271 3.69 -10.33 12.14
CA MET A 271 2.22 -10.38 12.16
C MET A 271 1.58 -9.45 11.14
N ALA A 272 2.29 -8.40 10.74
CA ALA A 272 1.75 -7.33 9.90
C ALA A 272 1.63 -7.71 8.41
N THR A 273 2.64 -8.35 7.84
CA THR A 273 2.67 -8.77 6.43
C THR A 273 3.33 -10.14 6.26
N PRO A 274 2.89 -10.96 5.29
CA PRO A 274 3.53 -12.25 5.00
C PRO A 274 4.99 -12.14 4.54
N THR A 275 5.40 -10.99 4.04
CA THR A 275 6.77 -10.75 3.59
C THR A 275 7.77 -10.77 4.74
N VAL A 276 7.38 -10.31 5.94
CA VAL A 276 8.29 -10.28 7.10
C VAL A 276 8.71 -11.68 7.53
N PRO A 277 7.80 -12.64 7.79
CA PRO A 277 8.21 -14.02 8.11
C PRO A 277 9.07 -14.65 7.00
N MET A 278 8.78 -14.36 5.72
CA MET A 278 9.58 -14.86 4.60
C MET A 278 11.02 -14.32 4.67
N VAL A 279 11.19 -13.02 4.86
CA VAL A 279 12.51 -12.37 5.02
C VAL A 279 13.24 -12.93 6.24
N MET A 280 12.54 -13.11 7.36
CA MET A 280 13.10 -13.69 8.58
C MET A 280 13.56 -15.12 8.36
N GLY A 281 12.77 -15.96 7.67
CA GLY A 281 13.11 -17.34 7.34
C GLY A 281 14.34 -17.43 6.45
N ILE A 282 14.36 -16.69 5.35
CA ILE A 282 15.49 -16.68 4.39
C ILE A 282 16.75 -16.10 5.04
N GLY A 283 16.64 -15.03 5.79
CA GLY A 283 17.77 -14.36 6.46
C GLY A 283 18.22 -15.05 7.75
N GLY A 284 17.43 -16.02 8.24
CA GLY A 284 17.66 -16.69 9.53
C GLY A 284 17.56 -15.74 10.71
N TYR A 285 16.72 -14.70 10.64
CA TYR A 285 16.52 -13.73 11.73
C TYR A 285 15.53 -14.27 12.77
N ASP A 286 15.80 -14.01 14.02
CA ASP A 286 14.82 -14.04 15.09
C ASP A 286 14.07 -12.70 15.17
N MET A 287 12.93 -12.68 15.83
CA MET A 287 12.08 -11.49 15.97
C MET A 287 12.85 -10.29 16.55
N LYS A 288 13.72 -10.55 17.53
CA LYS A 288 14.54 -9.51 18.18
C LYS A 288 15.50 -8.85 17.19
N SER A 289 16.18 -9.64 16.37
CA SER A 289 17.10 -9.14 15.34
C SER A 289 16.34 -8.37 14.26
N ASN A 290 15.17 -8.85 13.82
CA ASN A 290 14.34 -8.17 12.86
C ASN A 290 13.87 -6.80 13.38
N MET A 291 13.36 -6.75 14.61
CA MET A 291 12.95 -5.50 15.25
C MET A 291 14.12 -4.51 15.36
N LYS A 292 15.28 -4.97 15.80
CA LYS A 292 16.47 -4.12 15.94
C LYS A 292 16.91 -3.48 14.63
N GLN A 293 16.87 -4.24 13.52
CA GLN A 293 17.18 -3.73 12.18
C GLN A 293 16.13 -2.74 11.70
N SER A 294 14.87 -2.95 12.09
CA SER A 294 13.72 -2.19 11.61
C SER A 294 13.55 -0.83 12.27
N ILE A 295 14.10 -0.59 13.47
CA ILE A 295 13.91 0.65 14.23
C ILE A 295 14.40 1.87 13.43
N LEU A 296 15.60 1.82 12.90
CA LEU A 296 16.18 2.97 12.21
C LEU A 296 15.40 3.35 10.93
N PRO A 297 15.12 2.42 10.00
CA PRO A 297 14.31 2.76 8.84
C PRO A 297 12.88 3.15 9.20
N ALA A 298 12.29 2.59 10.28
CA ALA A 298 10.98 3.00 10.74
C ALA A 298 10.95 4.47 11.19
N ILE A 299 11.93 4.91 11.96
CA ILE A 299 12.05 6.31 12.39
C ILE A 299 12.27 7.22 11.18
N LEU A 300 13.20 6.86 10.28
CA LEU A 300 13.50 7.67 9.09
C LEU A 300 12.29 7.83 8.18
N LEU A 301 11.56 6.74 7.92
CA LEU A 301 10.35 6.77 7.10
C LEU A 301 9.21 7.52 7.78
N SER A 302 9.04 7.36 9.09
CA SER A 302 8.01 8.09 9.84
C SER A 302 8.23 9.60 9.78
N VAL A 303 9.44 10.05 10.06
CA VAL A 303 9.79 11.48 10.00
C VAL A 303 9.66 12.01 8.58
N ALA A 304 10.19 11.28 7.59
CA ALA A 304 10.11 11.68 6.20
C ALA A 304 8.67 11.79 5.69
N ASN A 305 7.81 10.80 6.00
CA ASN A 305 6.41 10.83 5.57
C ASN A 305 5.64 11.99 6.22
N ILE A 306 5.77 12.16 7.54
CA ILE A 306 5.04 13.22 8.25
C ILE A 306 5.45 14.59 7.73
N LEU A 307 6.75 14.87 7.64
CA LEU A 307 7.23 16.16 7.19
C LEU A 307 6.86 16.42 5.72
N TRP A 308 7.08 15.46 4.85
CA TRP A 308 6.84 15.61 3.42
C TRP A 308 5.37 15.77 3.07
N VAL A 309 4.53 14.87 3.57
CA VAL A 309 3.10 14.88 3.26
C VAL A 309 2.44 16.14 3.80
N MET A 310 2.73 16.54 5.05
CA MET A 310 2.15 17.76 5.63
C MET A 310 2.70 19.06 5.01
N THR A 311 3.81 18.99 4.28
CA THR A 311 4.32 20.13 3.51
C THR A 311 3.62 20.27 2.16
N ILE A 312 3.32 19.14 1.48
CA ILE A 312 2.67 19.15 0.15
C ILE A 312 1.16 19.25 0.26
N TYR A 313 0.59 18.56 1.24
CA TYR A 313 -0.86 18.52 1.51
C TYR A 313 -1.13 19.02 2.94
N PRO A 314 -1.03 20.33 3.18
CA PRO A 314 -1.36 20.92 4.49
C PRO A 314 -2.85 20.76 4.79
N LEU A 315 -3.19 20.74 6.07
CA LEU A 315 -4.57 20.70 6.57
C LEU A 315 -5.27 22.05 6.37
#